data_19a14d2cc1745f0b216cb2b34e1c0d4a
#
_entry.id   19a14d2cc1745f0b216cb2b34e1c0d4a
#
_cell.length_a   1.000
_cell.length_b   1.000
_cell.length_c   1.000
_cell.angle_alpha   90.00
_cell.angle_beta   90.00
_cell.angle_gamma   90.00
#
_symmetry.space_group_name_H-M   'P 1'
#
loop_
_entity.id
_entity.type
_entity.pdbx_description
1 polymer ?
#
loop_
_entity_poly.entity_id
_entity_poly.type
_entity_poly.pdbx_seq_one_letter_code
_entity_poly.pdbx_strand_id
1 'polypeptide(L)'
;GWDIDVRPDGLGAPLGSGSAIKGEEVYAEQCASCHGDFGEGLDRWPELVGGEDSLDTHDPVKTTGSYWPYASTMYDYIYRAMPFGVAQSLTHDETYQVVAYLLYMNEIIDEDFVLNDKNIGKIKMPNLEGFLMPDPRPDIANVNGNPCMQNCNTPTKIIGKARDIDVTPEEEKS
;
A
#
# COMPACT_ATOMS: atom_id res chain seq x y z
N GLY A 1 -22.74 -13.54 7.44
CA GLY A 1 -21.69 -13.00 7.70
C GLY A 1 -21.21 -11.64 7.24
N TRP A 2 -20.23 -11.19 7.93
CA TRP A 2 -19.50 -9.95 7.63
C TRP A 2 -18.15 -10.25 6.98
N ASP A 3 -17.90 -11.50 6.58
CA ASP A 3 -16.67 -11.89 5.92
C ASP A 3 -16.77 -11.47 4.43
N ILE A 4 -16.18 -10.33 4.16
CA ILE A 4 -16.07 -9.73 2.83
C ILE A 4 -14.60 -9.58 2.42
N ASP A 5 -13.69 -10.14 3.21
CA ASP A 5 -12.26 -9.98 3.02
C ASP A 5 -11.74 -10.89 1.92
N VAL A 6 -10.86 -10.34 1.08
CA VAL A 6 -10.06 -11.14 0.15
C VAL A 6 -8.75 -11.51 0.84
N ARG A 7 -8.54 -12.80 1.04
CA ARG A 7 -7.34 -13.29 1.73
C ARG A 7 -6.07 -13.13 0.88
N PRO A 8 -4.89 -13.12 1.52
CA PRO A 8 -3.61 -13.04 0.81
C PRO A 8 -3.44 -14.08 -0.31
N ASP A 9 -3.96 -15.29 -0.11
CA ASP A 9 -3.94 -16.38 -1.09
C ASP A 9 -4.98 -16.22 -2.21
N GLY A 10 -5.77 -15.15 -2.20
CA GLY A 10 -6.84 -14.86 -3.14
C GLY A 10 -8.16 -15.56 -2.81
N LEU A 11 -8.24 -16.34 -1.72
CA LEU A 11 -9.51 -16.95 -1.31
C LEU A 11 -10.49 -15.85 -0.88
N GLY A 12 -11.72 -15.96 -1.32
CA GLY A 12 -12.76 -14.95 -1.11
C GLY A 12 -12.80 -13.87 -2.18
N ALA A 13 -11.88 -13.87 -3.15
CA ALA A 13 -11.92 -12.94 -4.28
C ALA A 13 -13.22 -13.15 -5.09
N PRO A 14 -14.02 -12.09 -5.30
CA PRO A 14 -15.24 -12.19 -6.08
C PRO A 14 -14.96 -12.59 -7.53
N LEU A 15 -15.92 -13.25 -8.16
CA LEU A 15 -15.84 -13.58 -9.59
C LEU A 15 -15.73 -12.30 -10.42
N GLY A 16 -14.76 -12.25 -11.31
CA GLY A 16 -14.52 -11.11 -12.20
C GLY A 16 -13.14 -11.18 -12.84
N SER A 17 -12.89 -10.24 -13.76
CA SER A 17 -11.60 -10.15 -14.45
C SER A 17 -11.34 -8.75 -14.99
N GLY A 18 -10.07 -8.40 -15.16
CA GLY A 18 -9.64 -7.14 -15.74
C GLY A 18 -8.24 -7.21 -16.34
N SER A 19 -7.99 -6.36 -17.34
CA SER A 19 -6.66 -6.14 -17.91
C SER A 19 -6.22 -4.70 -17.67
N ALA A 20 -4.91 -4.43 -17.78
CA ALA A 20 -4.37 -3.09 -17.63
C ALA A 20 -4.95 -2.11 -18.67
N ILE A 21 -5.11 -2.56 -19.91
CA ILE A 21 -5.68 -1.73 -21.00
C ILE A 21 -7.07 -1.20 -20.64
N LYS A 22 -7.94 -2.04 -20.08
CA LYS A 22 -9.27 -1.60 -19.63
C LYS A 22 -9.21 -0.82 -18.32
N GLY A 23 -8.24 -1.12 -17.50
CA GLY A 23 -8.02 -0.45 -16.21
C GLY A 23 -7.59 0.99 -16.38
N GLU A 24 -6.90 1.34 -17.45
CA GLU A 24 -6.50 2.71 -17.76
C GLU A 24 -7.73 3.65 -17.88
N GLU A 25 -8.78 3.23 -18.59
CA GLU A 25 -10.01 4.02 -18.74
C GLU A 25 -10.68 4.23 -17.38
N VAL A 26 -10.85 3.18 -16.59
CA VAL A 26 -11.48 3.27 -15.26
C VAL A 26 -10.63 4.12 -14.32
N TYR A 27 -9.31 3.96 -14.37
CA TYR A 27 -8.38 4.75 -13.55
C TYR A 27 -8.46 6.25 -13.90
N ALA A 28 -8.43 6.59 -15.17
CA ALA A 28 -8.54 7.97 -15.64
C ALA A 28 -9.85 8.64 -15.18
N GLU A 29 -10.96 7.91 -15.19
CA GLU A 29 -12.26 8.44 -14.79
C GLU A 29 -12.45 8.53 -13.27
N GLN A 30 -11.94 7.56 -12.52
CA GLN A 30 -12.32 7.38 -11.12
C GLN A 30 -11.17 7.68 -10.12
N CYS A 31 -9.91 7.68 -10.55
CA CYS A 31 -8.75 7.72 -9.68
C CYS A 31 -7.80 8.89 -9.95
N ALA A 32 -7.57 9.21 -11.23
CA ALA A 32 -6.55 10.18 -11.66
C ALA A 32 -6.74 11.59 -11.08
N SER A 33 -7.98 12.02 -10.85
CA SER A 33 -8.27 13.34 -10.27
C SER A 33 -7.66 13.56 -8.88
N CYS A 34 -7.36 12.48 -8.16
CA CYS A 34 -6.71 12.50 -6.84
C CYS A 34 -5.28 11.97 -6.91
N HIS A 35 -5.07 10.84 -7.60
CA HIS A 35 -3.79 10.14 -7.59
C HIS A 35 -2.83 10.51 -8.72
N GLY A 36 -3.23 11.44 -9.60
CA GLY A 36 -2.47 11.81 -10.78
C GLY A 36 -2.66 10.85 -11.95
N ASP A 37 -2.34 11.29 -13.16
CA ASP A 37 -2.54 10.50 -14.39
C ASP A 37 -1.64 9.26 -14.43
N PHE A 38 -0.49 9.31 -13.75
CA PHE A 38 0.50 8.24 -13.68
C PHE A 38 0.66 7.65 -12.28
N GLY A 39 -0.28 7.93 -11.37
CA GLY A 39 -0.21 7.45 -10.00
C GLY A 39 0.82 8.15 -9.13
N GLU A 40 1.26 9.34 -9.53
CA GLU A 40 2.28 10.15 -8.85
C GLU A 40 1.78 10.83 -7.57
N GLY A 41 0.47 10.78 -7.31
CA GLY A 41 -0.16 11.49 -6.20
C GLY A 41 -0.33 12.98 -6.45
N LEU A 42 -1.38 13.58 -5.87
CA LEU A 42 -1.64 15.03 -5.96
C LEU A 42 -1.94 15.58 -4.57
N ASP A 43 -1.29 16.67 -4.20
CA ASP A 43 -1.47 17.32 -2.89
C ASP A 43 -1.32 16.36 -1.71
N ARG A 44 -2.44 16.08 -1.01
CA ARG A 44 -2.50 15.17 0.14
C ARG A 44 -2.73 13.70 -0.24
N TRP A 45 -3.01 13.44 -1.51
CA TRP A 45 -3.31 12.09 -1.96
C TRP A 45 -2.03 11.32 -2.25
N PRO A 46 -1.92 10.08 -1.76
CA PRO A 46 -0.67 9.35 -1.86
C PRO A 46 -0.37 8.92 -3.29
N GLU A 47 0.91 8.75 -3.55
CA GLU A 47 1.45 8.08 -4.72
C GLU A 47 1.02 6.61 -4.72
N LEU A 48 0.70 6.09 -5.89
CA LEU A 48 0.32 4.68 -6.10
C LEU A 48 1.39 3.92 -6.90
N VAL A 49 2.30 4.66 -7.54
CA VAL A 49 3.33 4.12 -8.43
C VAL A 49 4.69 4.64 -8.00
N GLY A 50 5.74 3.84 -8.21
CA GLY A 50 7.11 4.18 -7.84
C GLY A 50 7.48 3.71 -6.42
N GLY A 51 8.54 4.30 -5.86
CA GLY A 51 9.08 3.92 -4.55
C GLY A 51 9.89 2.63 -4.55
N GLU A 52 10.25 2.12 -5.72
CA GLU A 52 11.12 0.96 -5.87
C GLU A 52 12.45 1.21 -5.15
N ASP A 53 12.97 0.19 -4.47
CA ASP A 53 14.21 0.23 -3.69
C ASP A 53 14.30 1.37 -2.64
N SER A 54 13.18 2.01 -2.30
CA SER A 54 13.17 3.11 -1.32
C SER A 54 12.95 2.68 0.12
N LEU A 55 12.44 1.45 0.38
CA LEU A 55 11.93 1.05 1.69
C LEU A 55 13.00 0.98 2.80
N ASP A 56 14.26 0.77 2.45
CA ASP A 56 15.39 0.74 3.37
C ASP A 56 16.14 2.08 3.46
N THR A 57 15.63 3.11 2.80
CA THR A 57 16.20 4.46 2.82
C THR A 57 15.67 5.31 3.97
N HIS A 58 16.23 6.51 4.14
CA HIS A 58 15.77 7.46 5.16
C HIS A 58 14.36 8.02 4.86
N ASP A 59 13.98 8.10 3.59
CA ASP A 59 12.70 8.63 3.12
C ASP A 59 11.99 7.57 2.24
N PRO A 60 11.39 6.52 2.84
CA PRO A 60 10.75 5.45 2.09
C PRO A 60 9.44 5.90 1.44
N VAL A 61 9.29 5.65 0.15
CA VAL A 61 8.06 5.89 -0.61
C VAL A 61 7.24 4.61 -0.66
N LYS A 62 6.11 4.60 0.04
CA LYS A 62 5.26 3.41 0.23
C LYS A 62 4.08 3.44 -0.73
N THR A 63 4.25 2.81 -1.87
CA THR A 63 3.20 2.68 -2.89
C THR A 63 2.55 1.29 -2.89
N THR A 64 1.59 1.10 -3.77
CA THR A 64 1.00 -0.22 -4.00
C THR A 64 2.01 -1.21 -4.57
N GLY A 65 2.99 -0.76 -5.34
CA GLY A 65 4.06 -1.59 -5.92
C GLY A 65 5.21 -1.83 -4.97
N SER A 66 5.71 -0.79 -4.29
CA SER A 66 6.90 -0.88 -3.45
C SER A 66 6.64 -1.54 -2.09
N TYR A 67 5.47 -1.33 -1.49
CA TYR A 67 5.22 -1.68 -0.09
C TYR A 67 4.23 -2.83 0.13
N TRP A 68 3.14 -2.89 -0.66
CA TRP A 68 2.07 -3.85 -0.42
C TRP A 68 2.49 -5.29 -0.73
N PRO A 69 2.27 -6.23 0.20
CA PRO A 69 2.75 -7.59 0.03
C PRO A 69 1.86 -8.49 -0.84
N TYR A 70 0.58 -8.10 -1.06
CA TYR A 70 -0.38 -8.92 -1.78
C TYR A 70 -1.26 -8.09 -2.72
N ALA A 71 -1.40 -8.52 -3.96
CA ALA A 71 -2.34 -7.92 -4.92
C ALA A 71 -3.81 -8.10 -4.49
N SER A 72 -4.13 -9.17 -3.78
CA SER A 72 -5.45 -9.40 -3.19
C SER A 72 -5.85 -8.34 -2.17
N THR A 73 -4.90 -7.86 -1.36
CA THR A 73 -5.14 -6.75 -0.43
C THR A 73 -5.41 -5.45 -1.18
N MET A 74 -4.75 -5.21 -2.30
CA MET A 74 -5.01 -4.05 -3.16
C MET A 74 -6.44 -4.08 -3.70
N TYR A 75 -6.88 -5.25 -4.21
CA TYR A 75 -8.25 -5.45 -4.65
C TYR A 75 -9.27 -5.14 -3.54
N ASP A 76 -9.07 -5.75 -2.36
CA ASP A 76 -9.97 -5.60 -1.22
C ASP A 76 -10.08 -4.14 -0.78
N TYR A 77 -8.95 -3.45 -0.68
CA TYR A 77 -8.91 -2.05 -0.30
C TYR A 77 -9.61 -1.14 -1.33
N ILE A 78 -9.33 -1.32 -2.62
CA ILE A 78 -9.93 -0.52 -3.68
C ILE A 78 -11.45 -0.73 -3.69
N TYR A 79 -11.91 -1.97 -3.72
CA TYR A 79 -13.33 -2.27 -3.72
C TYR A 79 -14.05 -1.70 -2.49
N ARG A 80 -13.44 -1.83 -1.33
CA ARG A 80 -14.03 -1.48 -0.03
C ARG A 80 -14.03 0.01 0.27
N ALA A 81 -12.99 0.75 -0.14
CA ALA A 81 -12.72 2.10 0.31
C ALA A 81 -12.60 3.15 -0.81
N MET A 82 -12.44 2.73 -2.06
CA MET A 82 -12.24 3.62 -3.21
C MET A 82 -13.37 3.50 -4.24
N PRO A 83 -13.66 4.57 -5.02
CA PRO A 83 -13.13 5.93 -4.91
C PRO A 83 -13.54 6.62 -3.61
N PHE A 84 -12.67 7.46 -3.06
CA PHE A 84 -12.92 8.12 -1.78
C PHE A 84 -14.22 8.94 -1.81
N GLY A 85 -15.12 8.65 -0.86
CA GLY A 85 -16.44 9.28 -0.76
C GLY A 85 -17.57 8.53 -1.49
N VAL A 86 -17.25 7.60 -2.39
CA VAL A 86 -18.21 6.75 -3.10
C VAL A 86 -17.77 5.28 -3.13
N ALA A 87 -17.27 4.79 -2.02
CA ALA A 87 -16.80 3.42 -1.85
C ALA A 87 -17.83 2.38 -2.34
N GLN A 88 -17.38 1.25 -2.86
CA GLN A 88 -18.19 0.16 -3.41
C GLN A 88 -19.05 0.56 -4.64
N SER A 89 -18.68 1.63 -5.33
CA SER A 89 -19.32 2.03 -6.58
C SER A 89 -18.78 1.29 -7.80
N LEU A 90 -17.56 0.77 -7.72
CA LEU A 90 -16.96 -0.03 -8.79
C LEU A 90 -17.56 -1.44 -8.82
N THR A 91 -17.77 -1.96 -9.99
CA THR A 91 -18.07 -3.38 -10.19
C THR A 91 -16.81 -4.23 -9.87
N HIS A 92 -17.01 -5.54 -9.70
CA HIS A 92 -15.88 -6.44 -9.49
C HIS A 92 -14.91 -6.44 -10.68
N ASP A 93 -15.42 -6.39 -11.91
CA ASP A 93 -14.58 -6.32 -13.11
C ASP A 93 -13.78 -4.99 -13.15
N GLU A 94 -14.40 -3.85 -12.90
CA GLU A 94 -13.71 -2.56 -12.83
C GLU A 94 -12.64 -2.54 -11.73
N THR A 95 -12.92 -3.16 -10.58
CA THR A 95 -11.91 -3.30 -9.52
C THR A 95 -10.72 -4.13 -9.99
N TYR A 96 -10.93 -5.27 -10.67
CA TYR A 96 -9.84 -6.05 -11.26
C TYR A 96 -9.08 -5.26 -12.34
N GLN A 97 -9.78 -4.47 -13.13
CA GLN A 97 -9.18 -3.63 -14.17
C GLN A 97 -8.25 -2.58 -13.57
N VAL A 98 -8.70 -1.85 -12.54
CA VAL A 98 -7.87 -0.86 -11.84
C VAL A 98 -6.68 -1.51 -11.16
N VAL A 99 -6.87 -2.66 -10.48
CA VAL A 99 -5.75 -3.40 -9.88
C VAL A 99 -4.75 -3.84 -10.93
N ALA A 100 -5.21 -4.38 -12.06
CA ALA A 100 -4.32 -4.77 -13.16
C ALA A 100 -3.54 -3.58 -13.72
N TYR A 101 -4.18 -2.42 -13.87
CA TYR A 101 -3.51 -1.21 -14.34
C TYR A 101 -2.45 -0.72 -13.36
N LEU A 102 -2.75 -0.69 -12.05
CA LEU A 102 -1.78 -0.34 -11.02
C LEU A 102 -0.60 -1.32 -10.97
N LEU A 103 -0.83 -2.61 -11.12
CA LEU A 103 0.23 -3.62 -11.19
C LEU A 103 1.09 -3.44 -12.43
N TYR A 104 0.49 -3.12 -13.58
CA TYR A 104 1.20 -2.81 -14.82
C TYR A 104 2.06 -1.55 -14.69
N MET A 105 1.50 -0.45 -14.17
CA MET A 105 2.25 0.79 -13.96
C MET A 105 3.45 0.62 -13.00
N ASN A 106 3.38 -0.35 -12.09
CA ASN A 106 4.49 -0.72 -11.19
C ASN A 106 5.35 -1.88 -11.76
N GLU A 107 5.26 -2.21 -13.05
CA GLU A 107 6.06 -3.21 -13.75
C GLU A 107 5.98 -4.64 -13.15
N ILE A 108 4.87 -4.96 -12.46
CA ILE A 108 4.66 -6.26 -11.81
C ILE A 108 4.02 -7.28 -12.75
N ILE A 109 3.19 -6.83 -13.69
CA ILE A 109 2.57 -7.65 -14.73
C ILE A 109 2.68 -6.97 -16.08
N ASP A 110 2.54 -7.74 -17.16
CA ASP A 110 2.48 -7.23 -18.52
C ASP A 110 1.11 -6.59 -18.84
N GLU A 111 1.06 -5.71 -19.82
CA GLU A 111 -0.13 -4.95 -20.22
C GLU A 111 -1.31 -5.84 -20.64
N ASP A 112 -1.01 -6.96 -21.31
CA ASP A 112 -1.99 -7.91 -21.80
C ASP A 112 -2.43 -8.96 -20.77
N PHE A 113 -1.82 -8.92 -19.56
CA PHE A 113 -2.18 -9.86 -18.49
C PHE A 113 -3.62 -9.66 -18.03
N VAL A 114 -4.38 -10.75 -17.96
CA VAL A 114 -5.76 -10.74 -17.45
C VAL A 114 -5.79 -11.19 -15.99
N LEU A 115 -5.96 -10.23 -15.08
CA LEU A 115 -6.13 -10.48 -13.66
C LEU A 115 -7.56 -10.96 -13.37
N ASN A 116 -7.71 -11.95 -12.47
CA ASN A 116 -9.01 -12.51 -12.09
C ASN A 116 -8.96 -13.20 -10.71
N ASP A 117 -10.11 -13.70 -10.25
CA ASP A 117 -10.29 -14.41 -8.97
C ASP A 117 -9.38 -15.64 -8.79
N LYS A 118 -8.90 -16.26 -9.88
CA LYS A 118 -8.08 -17.50 -9.84
C LYS A 118 -6.58 -17.22 -9.80
N ASN A 119 -6.16 -16.03 -10.20
CA ASN A 119 -4.74 -15.73 -10.33
C ASN A 119 -4.25 -14.57 -9.44
N ILE A 120 -5.15 -13.76 -8.87
CA ILE A 120 -4.77 -12.61 -8.04
C ILE A 120 -3.89 -13.00 -6.84
N GLY A 121 -4.18 -14.11 -6.18
CA GLY A 121 -3.37 -14.62 -5.06
C GLY A 121 -2.03 -15.23 -5.49
N LYS A 122 -1.74 -15.31 -6.79
CA LYS A 122 -0.48 -15.84 -7.34
C LYS A 122 0.49 -14.75 -7.81
N ILE A 123 0.03 -13.50 -7.80
CA ILE A 123 0.89 -12.34 -8.14
C ILE A 123 1.99 -12.22 -7.10
N LYS A 124 3.21 -12.19 -7.55
CA LYS A 124 4.38 -11.98 -6.68
C LYS A 124 4.67 -10.49 -6.56
N MET A 125 4.27 -9.92 -5.44
CA MET A 125 4.56 -8.53 -5.13
C MET A 125 6.03 -8.37 -4.72
N PRO A 126 6.69 -7.24 -5.05
CA PRO A 126 8.11 -7.00 -4.72
C PRO A 126 8.40 -7.13 -3.22
N ASN A 127 7.52 -6.63 -2.36
CA ASN A 127 7.70 -6.63 -0.92
C ASN A 127 7.04 -7.82 -0.20
N LEU A 128 6.76 -8.92 -0.91
CA LEU A 128 6.11 -10.10 -0.33
C LEU A 128 6.85 -10.63 0.92
N GLU A 129 8.16 -10.60 0.90
CA GLU A 129 9.01 -11.10 1.98
C GLU A 129 9.58 -10.00 2.88
N GLY A 130 9.21 -8.74 2.66
CA GLY A 130 9.70 -7.60 3.43
C GLY A 130 9.09 -7.47 4.83
N PHE A 131 8.03 -8.23 5.14
CA PHE A 131 7.41 -8.23 6.45
C PHE A 131 8.00 -9.32 7.34
N LEU A 132 8.82 -8.91 8.30
CA LEU A 132 9.50 -9.83 9.20
C LEU A 132 8.56 -10.40 10.26
N MET A 133 8.55 -11.72 10.39
CA MET A 133 7.90 -12.47 11.46
C MET A 133 8.89 -13.49 12.01
N PRO A 134 9.17 -13.56 13.30
CA PRO A 134 8.60 -12.79 14.40
C PRO A 134 9.12 -11.35 14.48
N ASP A 135 8.40 -10.52 15.22
CA ASP A 135 8.77 -9.12 15.47
C ASP A 135 10.14 -9.05 16.14
N PRO A 136 11.16 -8.42 15.52
CA PRO A 136 12.52 -8.38 16.05
C PRO A 136 12.71 -7.38 17.19
N ARG A 137 11.67 -6.67 17.64
CA ARG A 137 11.80 -5.70 18.73
C ARG A 137 12.24 -6.40 20.01
N PRO A 138 13.25 -5.86 20.71
CA PRO A 138 13.83 -6.51 21.87
C PRO A 138 12.86 -6.59 23.06
N ASP A 139 11.83 -5.74 23.12
CA ASP A 139 10.80 -5.78 24.14
C ASP A 139 9.87 -7.01 24.02
N ILE A 140 9.68 -7.56 22.84
CA ILE A 140 8.88 -8.77 22.61
C ILE A 140 9.59 -10.02 23.13
N ALA A 141 10.91 -10.08 23.10
CA ALA A 141 11.67 -11.21 23.65
C ALA A 141 11.44 -11.41 25.15
N ASN A 142 10.95 -10.40 25.85
CA ASN A 142 10.72 -10.42 27.29
C ASN A 142 9.26 -10.62 27.70
N VAL A 143 8.35 -10.87 26.78
CA VAL A 143 6.90 -11.04 27.08
C VAL A 143 6.63 -12.22 28.04
N ASN A 144 7.52 -13.20 28.11
CA ASN A 144 7.46 -14.34 29.03
C ASN A 144 8.38 -14.20 30.24
N GLY A 145 9.08 -13.09 30.39
CA GLY A 145 9.96 -12.80 31.53
C GLY A 145 9.21 -12.14 32.69
N ASN A 146 9.78 -12.20 33.88
CA ASN A 146 9.28 -11.39 34.98
C ASN A 146 9.42 -9.89 34.61
N PRO A 147 8.36 -9.10 34.77
CA PRO A 147 8.45 -7.68 34.47
C PRO A 147 9.54 -7.02 35.32
N CYS A 148 10.38 -6.24 34.69
CA CYS A 148 11.39 -5.49 35.39
C CYS A 148 10.72 -4.42 36.26
N MET A 149 10.88 -4.51 37.59
CA MET A 149 10.25 -3.61 38.55
C MET A 149 11.23 -2.61 39.19
N GLN A 150 12.53 -2.77 38.96
CA GLN A 150 13.57 -1.88 39.53
C GLN A 150 14.73 -1.71 38.53
N ASN A 151 15.18 -0.48 38.39
CA ASN A 151 16.31 -0.12 37.52
C ASN A 151 16.19 -0.61 36.07
N CYS A 152 15.00 -0.59 35.53
CA CYS A 152 14.67 -1.13 34.21
C CYS A 152 15.22 -0.29 33.05
N ASN A 153 15.62 0.93 33.30
CA ASN A 153 16.08 1.84 32.27
C ASN A 153 17.56 1.61 31.98
N THR A 154 17.86 1.00 30.86
CA THR A 154 19.16 1.23 30.21
C THR A 154 19.24 2.69 29.78
N PRO A 155 20.42 3.34 29.90
CA PRO A 155 20.58 4.71 29.39
C PRO A 155 20.15 4.80 27.95
N THR A 156 19.11 5.57 27.68
CA THR A 156 18.62 5.78 26.32
C THR A 156 19.46 6.83 25.61
N LYS A 157 19.86 6.55 24.38
CA LYS A 157 20.49 7.53 23.49
C LYS A 157 19.44 8.02 22.51
N ILE A 158 19.28 9.32 22.39
CA ILE A 158 18.47 9.91 21.32
C ILE A 158 19.20 9.65 20.01
N ILE A 159 18.64 8.84 19.13
CA ILE A 159 19.19 8.51 17.81
C ILE A 159 18.51 9.28 16.67
N GLY A 160 17.39 9.97 16.96
CA GLY A 160 16.68 10.82 16.03
C GLY A 160 15.64 11.68 16.74
N LYS A 161 15.21 12.73 16.11
CA LYS A 161 14.11 13.59 16.56
C LYS A 161 13.11 13.69 15.43
N ALA A 162 11.81 13.81 15.77
CA ALA A 162 10.84 14.28 14.80
C ALA A 162 11.30 15.65 14.27
N ARG A 163 11.21 15.84 12.96
CA ARG A 163 11.58 17.10 12.33
C ARG A 163 10.66 18.20 12.88
N ASP A 164 11.25 19.27 13.41
CA ASP A 164 10.50 20.49 13.69
C ASP A 164 10.05 21.06 12.33
N ILE A 165 8.76 20.94 12.04
CA ILE A 165 8.18 21.58 10.86
C ILE A 165 7.91 23.02 11.27
N ASP A 166 8.86 23.90 11.00
CA ASP A 166 8.65 25.34 11.07
C ASP A 166 7.96 25.78 9.77
N VAL A 167 6.67 26.02 9.87
CA VAL A 167 5.83 26.54 8.77
C VAL A 167 5.69 28.06 8.81
N THR A 168 6.43 28.72 9.71
CA THR A 168 6.41 30.17 9.81
C THR A 168 7.20 30.75 8.63
N PRO A 169 6.61 31.61 7.80
CA PRO A 169 7.35 32.29 6.73
C PRO A 169 8.52 33.08 7.35
N GLU A 170 9.72 32.93 6.79
CA GLU A 170 10.84 33.78 7.17
C GLU A 170 10.45 35.24 6.91
N GLU A 171 10.40 36.06 7.96
CA GLU A 171 10.28 37.51 7.80
C GLU A 171 11.49 38.00 7.03
N GLU A 172 11.30 38.56 5.85
CA GLU A 172 12.34 39.26 5.10
C GLU A 172 12.91 40.36 6.02
N LYS A 173 14.12 40.15 6.48
CA LYS A 173 14.87 41.18 7.21
C LYS A 173 15.17 42.31 6.22
N SER A 174 14.38 43.37 6.28
CA SER A 174 14.63 44.67 5.65
C SER A 174 15.85 45.36 6.24
#